data_2aac3d4003c1c7cd64c180e7c8c26cff
#
_entry.id   2aac3d4003c1c7cd64c180e7c8c26cff
#
_cell.length_a   1.000
_cell.length_b   1.000
_cell.length_c   1.000
_cell.angle_alpha   90.00
_cell.angle_beta   90.00
_cell.angle_gamma   90.00
#
_symmetry.space_group_name_H-M   'P 1'
#
loop_
_entity.id
_entity.type
_entity.pdbx_description
1 polymer ?
#
loop_
_entity_poly.entity_id
_entity_poly.type
_entity_poly.pdbx_seq_one_letter_code
_entity_poly.pdbx_strand_id
1 'polypeptide(L)'
;GEKRGFIKRSPGSLIPSGNLMSRLFLDTDPYIRGVSGDVEGVARLLEDAEIPNDKSYSDLDEEEKRRLASLIAVKMTAQGVQLSSMNEVARDRYDLKDWGTDAEHLASLLNSCGRAGIGGVGISAGMGDERCLRMAAETDEASSRDLVQAMKDLDDRGLKQMKHFQWFDSTESGFTGMLCG
;
A
#
# COMPACT_ATOMS: atom_id res chain seq x y z
N GLY A 1 0.18 -25.32 2.80
CA GLY A 1 1.17 -24.27 3.03
C GLY A 1 1.63 -24.21 4.48
N GLU A 2 0.78 -23.80 5.40
CA GLU A 2 1.12 -23.60 6.85
C GLU A 2 1.63 -24.90 7.50
N LYS A 3 0.93 -26.03 7.34
CA LYS A 3 1.34 -27.33 7.91
C LYS A 3 2.72 -27.83 7.45
N ARG A 4 3.22 -27.35 6.32
CA ARG A 4 4.55 -27.68 5.76
C ARG A 4 5.57 -26.59 6.00
N GLY A 5 5.20 -25.50 6.68
CA GLY A 5 6.10 -24.41 7.03
C GLY A 5 6.51 -23.45 5.89
N PHE A 6 5.89 -23.57 4.70
CA PHE A 6 6.14 -22.68 3.57
C PHE A 6 5.46 -21.31 3.73
N ILE A 7 4.36 -21.28 4.48
CA ILE A 7 3.55 -20.08 4.72
C ILE A 7 3.41 -19.89 6.22
N LYS A 8 3.62 -18.67 6.70
CA LYS A 8 3.35 -18.28 8.08
C LYS A 8 2.22 -17.25 8.07
N ARG A 9 1.16 -17.51 8.83
CA ARG A 9 0.09 -16.55 9.07
C ARG A 9 0.53 -15.57 10.15
N SER A 10 0.38 -14.29 9.88
CA SER A 10 0.63 -13.19 10.81
C SER A 10 -0.65 -12.38 11.01
N PRO A 11 -0.92 -11.84 12.22
CA PRO A 11 -2.03 -10.93 12.43
C PRO A 11 -1.96 -9.75 11.49
N GLY A 12 -3.13 -9.32 11.01
CA GLY A 12 -3.23 -8.14 10.17
C GLY A 12 -2.95 -6.85 10.94
N SER A 13 -2.62 -5.80 10.20
CA SER A 13 -2.32 -4.48 10.75
C SER A 13 -2.70 -3.42 9.73
N LEU A 14 -3.15 -2.26 10.21
CA LEU A 14 -3.30 -1.04 9.39
C LEU A 14 -1.95 -0.44 9.00
N ILE A 15 -0.86 -0.86 9.64
CA ILE A 15 0.48 -0.37 9.36
C ILE A 15 1.08 -1.25 8.26
N PRO A 16 1.57 -0.67 7.16
CA PRO A 16 2.23 -1.44 6.10
C PRO A 16 3.55 -2.06 6.57
N SER A 17 3.92 -3.21 6.02
CA SER A 17 5.21 -3.85 6.28
C SER A 17 6.35 -3.14 5.55
N GLY A 18 7.57 -3.22 6.10
CA GLY A 18 8.79 -2.63 5.53
C GLY A 18 9.12 -1.26 6.11
N ASN A 19 9.88 -0.46 5.37
CA ASN A 19 10.27 0.89 5.79
C ASN A 19 9.05 1.81 5.84
N LEU A 20 8.77 2.41 7.01
CA LEU A 20 7.54 3.16 7.25
C LEU A 20 7.41 4.40 6.36
N MET A 21 8.50 5.16 6.18
CA MET A 21 8.47 6.35 5.33
C MET A 21 8.07 6.04 3.90
N SER A 22 8.73 5.04 3.28
CA SER A 22 8.46 4.65 1.90
C SER A 22 7.09 4.03 1.74
N ARG A 23 6.72 3.15 2.67
CA ARG A 23 5.47 2.39 2.57
C ARG A 23 4.24 3.25 2.79
N LEU A 24 4.22 4.10 3.82
CA LEU A 24 3.12 5.04 4.06
C LEU A 24 3.00 6.09 2.95
N PHE A 25 4.13 6.48 2.35
CA PHE A 25 4.12 7.38 1.20
C PHE A 25 3.51 6.75 -0.05
N LEU A 26 3.82 5.47 -0.33
CA LEU A 26 3.39 4.76 -1.54
C LEU A 26 2.04 4.04 -1.38
N ASP A 27 1.52 3.95 -0.16
CA ASP A 27 0.31 3.20 0.12
C ASP A 27 -0.93 3.93 -0.43
N THR A 28 -1.71 3.21 -1.23
CA THR A 28 -2.95 3.69 -1.83
C THR A 28 -4.16 2.84 -1.44
N ASP A 29 -3.94 1.76 -0.72
CA ASP A 29 -4.97 0.89 -0.16
C ASP A 29 -4.66 0.58 1.32
N PRO A 30 -5.03 1.51 2.22
CA PRO A 30 -5.87 2.70 2.01
C PRO A 30 -5.10 3.96 1.58
N TYR A 31 -5.64 4.73 0.66
CA TYR A 31 -5.16 6.11 0.43
C TYR A 31 -5.50 6.99 1.63
N ILE A 32 -4.49 7.57 2.25
CA ILE A 32 -4.65 8.44 3.42
C ILE A 32 -4.32 9.89 3.02
N ARG A 33 -5.36 10.72 2.96
CA ARG A 33 -5.24 12.13 2.61
C ARG A 33 -4.24 12.86 3.52
N GLY A 34 -3.29 13.59 2.91
CA GLY A 34 -2.22 14.28 3.62
C GLY A 34 -1.14 13.37 4.23
N VAL A 35 -1.09 12.09 3.78
CA VAL A 35 -0.02 11.12 4.11
C VAL A 35 0.45 10.45 2.82
N SER A 36 -0.45 9.74 2.11
CA SER A 36 -0.12 9.08 0.85
C SER A 36 0.32 10.14 -0.18
N GLY A 37 1.52 9.98 -0.75
CA GLY A 37 2.12 10.94 -1.67
C GLY A 37 2.62 12.25 -1.04
N ASP A 38 2.68 12.35 0.29
CA ASP A 38 3.15 13.53 1.01
C ASP A 38 4.24 13.16 2.03
N VAL A 39 5.50 13.44 1.67
CA VAL A 39 6.66 13.12 2.53
C VAL A 39 6.58 13.83 3.88
N GLU A 40 6.15 15.11 3.88
CA GLU A 40 6.00 15.87 5.12
C GLU A 40 4.82 15.35 5.96
N GLY A 41 3.75 14.92 5.29
CA GLY A 41 2.60 14.31 5.93
C GLY A 41 2.93 12.97 6.60
N VAL A 42 3.75 12.13 5.95
CA VAL A 42 4.27 10.90 6.58
C VAL A 42 5.17 11.24 7.76
N ALA A 43 6.10 12.20 7.60
CA ALA A 43 7.01 12.59 8.69
C ALA A 43 6.24 13.09 9.92
N ARG A 44 5.21 13.94 9.71
CA ARG A 44 4.33 14.39 10.80
C ARG A 44 3.57 13.25 11.47
N LEU A 45 3.05 12.30 10.68
CA LEU A 45 2.35 11.14 11.24
C LEU A 45 3.26 10.28 12.12
N LEU A 46 4.51 10.08 11.70
CA LEU A 46 5.51 9.34 12.49
C LEU A 46 5.95 10.12 13.72
N GLU A 47 6.12 11.43 13.63
CA GLU A 47 6.40 12.32 14.78
C GLU A 47 5.26 12.27 15.80
N ASP A 48 4.00 12.38 15.38
CA ASP A 48 2.82 12.26 16.24
C ASP A 48 2.74 10.88 16.93
N ALA A 49 3.27 9.84 16.28
CA ALA A 49 3.39 8.50 16.84
C ALA A 49 4.62 8.31 17.73
N GLU A 50 5.49 9.32 17.82
CA GLU A 50 6.80 9.26 18.50
C GLU A 50 7.72 8.17 17.91
N ILE A 51 7.69 8.01 16.57
CA ILE A 51 8.47 7.01 15.84
C ILE A 51 9.51 7.71 14.96
N PRO A 52 10.80 7.35 15.03
CA PRO A 52 11.82 7.83 14.11
C PRO A 52 11.54 7.46 12.65
N ASN A 53 11.89 8.38 11.72
CA ASN A 53 11.58 8.23 10.29
C ASN A 53 12.33 7.08 9.57
N ASP A 54 13.40 6.57 10.16
CA ASP A 54 14.22 5.49 9.61
C ASP A 54 13.76 4.09 10.00
N LYS A 55 12.75 3.98 10.91
CA LYS A 55 12.23 2.69 11.36
C LYS A 55 11.44 1.95 10.29
N SER A 56 11.55 0.63 10.35
CA SER A 56 10.70 -0.33 9.65
C SER A 56 9.64 -0.90 10.60
N TYR A 57 8.57 -1.48 10.05
CA TYR A 57 7.51 -2.13 10.84
C TYR A 57 8.05 -3.18 11.82
N SER A 58 9.09 -3.93 11.41
CA SER A 58 9.75 -4.95 12.25
C SER A 58 10.45 -4.40 13.49
N ASP A 59 10.80 -3.12 13.46
CA ASP A 59 11.57 -2.45 14.52
C ASP A 59 10.66 -1.80 15.58
N LEU A 60 9.34 -1.82 15.32
CA LEU A 60 8.34 -1.25 16.22
C LEU A 60 8.03 -2.19 17.37
N ASP A 61 7.99 -1.64 18.57
CA ASP A 61 7.37 -2.30 19.70
C ASP A 61 5.83 -2.27 19.65
N GLU A 62 5.15 -3.01 20.52
CA GLU A 62 3.69 -3.14 20.51
C GLU A 62 2.98 -1.81 20.87
N GLU A 63 3.64 -0.92 21.60
CA GLU A 63 3.08 0.38 21.93
C GLU A 63 3.18 1.36 20.76
N GLU A 64 4.32 1.39 20.08
CA GLU A 64 4.54 2.14 18.86
C GLU A 64 3.55 1.71 17.75
N LYS A 65 3.39 0.40 17.58
CA LYS A 65 2.38 -0.16 16.64
C LYS A 65 0.97 0.31 16.98
N ARG A 66 0.59 0.25 18.25
CA ARG A 66 -0.74 0.68 18.69
C ARG A 66 -0.96 2.17 18.46
N ARG A 67 0.04 3.03 18.77
CA ARG A 67 -0.05 4.47 18.56
C ARG A 67 -0.21 4.79 17.07
N LEU A 68 0.66 4.25 16.23
CA LEU A 68 0.62 4.49 14.78
C LEU A 68 -0.68 3.98 14.15
N ALA A 69 -1.10 2.75 14.47
CA ALA A 69 -2.37 2.21 13.98
C ALA A 69 -3.57 3.07 14.40
N SER A 70 -3.57 3.61 15.63
CA SER A 70 -4.63 4.49 16.12
C SER A 70 -4.68 5.80 15.35
N LEU A 71 -3.52 6.41 15.06
CA LEU A 71 -3.44 7.65 14.26
C LEU A 71 -3.90 7.42 12.81
N ILE A 72 -3.50 6.30 12.20
CA ILE A 72 -3.98 5.91 10.87
C ILE A 72 -5.51 5.75 10.89
N ALA A 73 -6.06 5.02 11.86
CA ALA A 73 -7.50 4.81 11.99
C ALA A 73 -8.27 6.13 12.18
N VAL A 74 -7.73 7.07 12.96
CA VAL A 74 -8.32 8.42 13.13
C VAL A 74 -8.35 9.17 11.80
N LYS A 75 -7.24 9.17 11.05
CA LYS A 75 -7.18 9.82 9.72
C LYS A 75 -8.16 9.19 8.73
N MET A 76 -8.23 7.85 8.68
CA MET A 76 -9.19 7.13 7.84
C MET A 76 -10.64 7.46 8.22
N THR A 77 -10.96 7.49 9.52
CA THR A 77 -12.30 7.88 10.00
C THR A 77 -12.64 9.31 9.61
N ALA A 78 -11.70 10.24 9.72
CA ALA A 78 -11.87 11.64 9.33
C ALA A 78 -12.15 11.80 7.82
N GLN A 79 -11.68 10.87 7.00
CA GLN A 79 -11.97 10.80 5.55
C GLN A 79 -13.34 10.15 5.25
N GLY A 80 -14.02 9.61 6.24
CA GLY A 80 -15.30 8.92 6.07
C GLY A 80 -15.17 7.42 5.77
N VAL A 81 -13.99 6.82 5.92
CA VAL A 81 -13.79 5.37 5.75
C VAL A 81 -14.55 4.62 6.84
N GLN A 82 -15.34 3.62 6.44
CA GLN A 82 -16.10 2.80 7.36
C GLN A 82 -15.22 1.79 8.10
N LEU A 83 -15.61 1.44 9.33
CA LEU A 83 -14.90 0.42 10.12
C LEU A 83 -14.80 -0.95 9.43
N SER A 84 -15.83 -1.33 8.65
CA SER A 84 -15.80 -2.55 7.83
C SER A 84 -14.63 -2.57 6.86
N SER A 85 -14.42 -1.46 6.15
CA SER A 85 -13.29 -1.32 5.20
C SER A 85 -11.94 -1.31 5.91
N MET A 86 -11.84 -0.70 7.10
CA MET A 86 -10.61 -0.77 7.90
C MET A 86 -10.28 -2.21 8.33
N ASN A 87 -11.29 -3.02 8.66
CA ASN A 87 -11.09 -4.44 8.99
C ASN A 87 -10.62 -5.26 7.78
N GLU A 88 -11.04 -4.89 6.57
CA GLU A 88 -10.55 -5.53 5.34
C GLU A 88 -9.08 -5.21 5.08
N VAL A 89 -8.65 -3.98 5.34
CA VAL A 89 -7.24 -3.58 5.26
C VAL A 89 -6.40 -4.27 6.34
N ALA A 90 -6.93 -4.39 7.56
CA ALA A 90 -6.26 -5.04 8.69
C ALA A 90 -6.43 -6.57 8.71
N ARG A 91 -6.67 -7.20 7.56
CA ARG A 91 -6.78 -8.66 7.46
C ARG A 91 -5.46 -9.38 7.71
N ASP A 92 -5.53 -10.66 8.08
CA ASP A 92 -4.35 -11.50 8.29
C ASP A 92 -3.44 -11.54 7.06
N ARG A 93 -2.13 -11.51 7.30
CA ARG A 93 -1.09 -11.63 6.29
C ARG A 93 -0.56 -13.05 6.21
N TYR A 94 -0.06 -13.43 5.04
CA TYR A 94 0.51 -14.74 4.77
C TYR A 94 1.94 -14.56 4.26
N ASP A 95 2.91 -14.68 5.16
CA ASP A 95 4.33 -14.55 4.85
C ASP A 95 4.79 -15.76 4.02
N LEU A 96 5.41 -15.50 2.89
CA LEU A 96 5.94 -16.48 1.94
C LEU A 96 7.46 -16.56 2.12
N LYS A 97 7.94 -17.60 2.82
CA LYS A 97 9.36 -17.71 3.20
C LYS A 97 10.31 -17.74 2.01
N ASP A 98 9.93 -18.46 0.94
CA ASP A 98 10.79 -18.66 -0.22
C ASP A 98 10.92 -17.39 -1.08
N TRP A 99 9.99 -16.43 -0.93
CA TRP A 99 10.01 -15.14 -1.63
C TRP A 99 10.45 -13.98 -0.73
N GLY A 100 10.62 -14.21 0.57
CA GLY A 100 11.01 -13.16 1.53
C GLY A 100 9.99 -12.02 1.65
N THR A 101 8.74 -12.25 1.28
CA THR A 101 7.65 -11.27 1.30
C THR A 101 6.33 -11.93 1.67
N ASP A 102 5.28 -11.16 1.87
CA ASP A 102 3.93 -11.67 2.03
C ASP A 102 3.21 -11.88 0.69
N ALA A 103 2.13 -12.67 0.72
CA ALA A 103 1.39 -13.05 -0.48
C ALA A 103 0.74 -11.86 -1.19
N GLU A 104 0.32 -10.84 -0.46
CA GLU A 104 -0.32 -9.66 -0.99
C GLU A 104 0.68 -8.77 -1.73
N HIS A 105 1.85 -8.55 -1.13
CA HIS A 105 2.91 -7.80 -1.78
C HIS A 105 3.43 -8.54 -3.02
N LEU A 106 3.62 -9.87 -2.97
CA LEU A 106 3.97 -10.65 -4.16
C LEU A 106 2.92 -10.47 -5.27
N ALA A 107 1.64 -10.54 -4.94
CA ALA A 107 0.57 -10.33 -5.91
C ALA A 107 0.63 -8.94 -6.55
N SER A 108 0.94 -7.89 -5.77
CA SER A 108 1.16 -6.52 -6.29
C SER A 108 2.29 -6.48 -7.30
N LEU A 109 3.45 -7.06 -6.96
CA LEU A 109 4.61 -7.14 -7.85
C LEU A 109 4.25 -7.79 -9.20
N LEU A 110 3.56 -8.93 -9.15
CA LEU A 110 3.16 -9.67 -10.36
C LEU A 110 2.16 -8.88 -11.20
N ASN A 111 1.19 -8.22 -10.57
CA ASN A 111 0.21 -7.36 -11.24
C ASN A 111 0.88 -6.15 -11.91
N SER A 112 1.85 -5.54 -11.25
CA SER A 112 2.61 -4.41 -11.81
C SER A 112 3.40 -4.82 -13.06
N CYS A 113 4.04 -6.01 -13.04
CA CYS A 113 4.66 -6.59 -14.23
C CYS A 113 3.67 -6.81 -15.38
N GLY A 114 2.46 -7.27 -15.07
CA GLY A 114 1.40 -7.44 -16.07
C GLY A 114 0.99 -6.12 -16.71
N ARG A 115 0.75 -5.08 -15.91
CA ARG A 115 0.41 -3.73 -16.39
C ARG A 115 1.52 -3.08 -17.22
N ALA A 116 2.78 -3.30 -16.81
CA ALA A 116 3.95 -2.79 -17.53
C ALA A 116 4.28 -3.55 -18.84
N GLY A 117 3.52 -4.61 -19.18
CA GLY A 117 3.78 -5.41 -20.37
C GLY A 117 4.99 -6.33 -20.28
N ILE A 118 5.55 -6.53 -19.08
CA ILE A 118 6.69 -7.42 -18.81
C ILE A 118 6.27 -8.70 -18.08
N GLY A 119 5.17 -9.30 -18.51
CA GLY A 119 4.58 -10.49 -17.87
C GLY A 119 5.55 -11.66 -17.71
N GLY A 120 6.53 -11.82 -18.62
CA GLY A 120 7.59 -12.83 -18.50
C GLY A 120 8.45 -12.63 -17.24
N VAL A 121 8.75 -11.40 -16.85
CA VAL A 121 9.44 -11.07 -15.59
C VAL A 121 8.55 -11.48 -14.41
N GLY A 122 7.25 -11.16 -14.47
CA GLY A 122 6.30 -11.54 -13.43
C GLY A 122 6.23 -13.06 -13.24
N ILE A 123 6.14 -13.84 -14.31
CA ILE A 123 6.14 -15.30 -14.24
C ILE A 123 7.42 -15.83 -13.57
N SER A 124 8.59 -15.35 -14.00
CA SER A 124 9.88 -15.78 -13.43
C SER A 124 10.02 -15.37 -11.96
N ALA A 125 9.55 -14.17 -11.59
CA ALA A 125 9.49 -13.73 -10.20
C ALA A 125 8.59 -14.63 -9.35
N GLY A 126 7.40 -14.99 -9.86
CA GLY A 126 6.49 -15.95 -9.22
C GLY A 126 7.07 -17.35 -9.06
N MET A 127 8.03 -17.73 -9.90
CA MET A 127 8.81 -18.97 -9.77
C MET A 127 10.01 -18.86 -8.83
N GLY A 128 10.27 -17.71 -8.23
CA GLY A 128 11.33 -17.49 -7.27
C GLY A 128 12.65 -17.00 -7.85
N ASP A 129 12.69 -16.53 -9.10
CA ASP A 129 13.90 -15.92 -9.66
C ASP A 129 14.18 -14.58 -8.99
N GLU A 130 15.27 -14.48 -8.22
CA GLU A 130 15.63 -13.30 -7.43
C GLU A 130 15.87 -12.04 -8.28
N ARG A 131 16.42 -12.20 -9.49
CA ARG A 131 16.66 -11.06 -10.39
C ARG A 131 15.32 -10.50 -10.87
N CYS A 132 14.41 -11.40 -11.27
CA CYS A 132 13.07 -11.02 -11.70
C CYS A 132 12.24 -10.46 -10.54
N LEU A 133 12.41 -10.94 -9.31
CA LEU A 133 11.80 -10.35 -8.12
C LEU A 133 12.26 -8.90 -7.89
N ARG A 134 13.55 -8.61 -8.02
CA ARG A 134 14.06 -7.23 -7.93
C ARG A 134 13.48 -6.33 -9.03
N MET A 135 13.46 -6.80 -10.28
CA MET A 135 12.86 -6.04 -11.39
C MET A 135 11.37 -5.80 -11.19
N ALA A 136 10.65 -6.79 -10.66
CA ALA A 136 9.24 -6.65 -10.33
C ALA A 136 9.02 -5.60 -9.22
N ALA A 137 9.88 -5.59 -8.19
CA ALA A 137 9.81 -4.60 -7.11
C ALA A 137 10.08 -3.17 -7.61
N GLU A 138 11.08 -2.98 -8.47
CA GLU A 138 11.35 -1.67 -9.09
C GLU A 138 10.17 -1.19 -9.94
N THR A 139 9.55 -2.11 -10.69
CA THR A 139 8.38 -1.81 -11.52
C THR A 139 7.15 -1.45 -10.67
N ASP A 140 6.93 -2.18 -9.57
CA ASP A 140 5.83 -1.93 -8.64
C ASP A 140 6.01 -0.58 -7.93
N GLU A 141 7.22 -0.27 -7.48
CA GLU A 141 7.53 1.02 -6.84
C GLU A 141 7.28 2.20 -7.80
N ALA A 142 7.71 2.09 -9.06
CA ALA A 142 7.46 3.11 -10.06
C ALA A 142 5.95 3.28 -10.32
N SER A 143 5.22 2.18 -10.51
CA SER A 143 3.76 2.20 -10.71
C SER A 143 3.01 2.77 -9.50
N SER A 144 3.47 2.46 -8.28
CA SER A 144 2.87 2.98 -7.04
C SER A 144 3.08 4.49 -6.89
N ARG A 145 4.25 5.01 -7.28
CA ARG A 145 4.51 6.46 -7.29
C ARG A 145 3.58 7.19 -8.26
N ASP A 146 3.41 6.65 -9.46
CA ASP A 146 2.52 7.23 -10.46
C ASP A 146 1.06 7.17 -10.02
N LEU A 147 0.63 6.07 -9.40
CA LEU A 147 -0.72 5.92 -8.87
C LEU A 147 -1.00 6.89 -7.72
N VAL A 148 -0.08 6.99 -6.76
CA VAL A 148 -0.20 7.93 -5.63
C VAL A 148 -0.31 9.37 -6.14
N GLN A 149 0.49 9.74 -7.15
CA GLN A 149 0.40 11.06 -7.75
C GLN A 149 -0.97 11.27 -8.44
N ALA A 150 -1.46 10.29 -9.16
CA ALA A 150 -2.78 10.36 -9.81
C ALA A 150 -3.92 10.48 -8.79
N MET A 151 -3.84 9.79 -7.64
CA MET A 151 -4.81 9.90 -6.55
C MET A 151 -4.75 11.28 -5.89
N LYS A 152 -3.56 11.82 -5.66
CA LYS A 152 -3.37 13.17 -5.12
C LYS A 152 -3.94 14.23 -6.07
N ASP A 153 -3.64 14.13 -7.36
CA ASP A 153 -4.19 15.03 -8.38
C ASP A 153 -5.71 14.97 -8.42
N LEU A 154 -6.29 13.78 -8.26
CA LEU A 154 -7.74 13.60 -8.18
C LEU A 154 -8.32 14.24 -6.91
N ASP A 155 -7.66 14.08 -5.78
CA ASP A 155 -8.07 14.70 -4.51
C ASP A 155 -8.04 16.24 -4.60
N ASP A 156 -7.00 16.81 -5.20
CA ASP A 156 -6.84 18.26 -5.39
C ASP A 156 -7.86 18.84 -6.37
N ARG A 157 -8.17 18.12 -7.46
CA ARG A 157 -9.18 18.54 -8.47
C ARG A 157 -10.61 18.34 -7.98
N GLY A 158 -10.81 17.35 -7.11
CA GLY A 158 -12.12 16.93 -6.61
C GLY A 158 -12.96 16.17 -7.64
N LEU A 159 -14.00 15.51 -7.14
CA LEU A 159 -15.00 14.84 -7.97
C LEU A 159 -16.05 15.84 -8.45
N LYS A 160 -16.44 15.76 -9.70
CA LYS A 160 -17.59 16.50 -10.22
C LYS A 160 -18.87 15.77 -9.79
N GLN A 161 -19.67 16.44 -8.97
CA GLN A 161 -20.87 15.87 -8.39
C GLN A 161 -22.12 16.29 -9.16
N MET A 162 -22.96 15.31 -9.49
CA MET A 162 -24.30 15.51 -10.01
C MET A 162 -25.33 14.86 -9.08
N LYS A 163 -26.62 15.05 -9.34
CA LYS A 163 -27.70 14.61 -8.44
C LYS A 163 -27.65 13.10 -8.10
N HIS A 164 -27.21 12.26 -9.03
CA HIS A 164 -27.26 10.80 -8.90
C HIS A 164 -25.94 10.10 -9.22
N PHE A 165 -24.88 10.82 -9.59
CA PHE A 165 -23.57 10.24 -9.88
C PHE A 165 -22.44 11.26 -9.68
N GLN A 166 -21.24 10.72 -9.51
CA GLN A 166 -20.00 11.48 -9.46
C GLN A 166 -19.13 11.04 -10.64
N TRP A 167 -18.31 11.95 -11.14
CA TRP A 167 -17.39 11.63 -12.22
C TRP A 167 -16.11 12.47 -12.13
N PHE A 168 -15.07 11.95 -12.73
CA PHE A 168 -13.80 12.64 -12.93
C PHE A 168 -13.19 12.24 -14.26
N ASP A 169 -12.27 13.04 -14.75
CA ASP A 169 -11.51 12.77 -15.95
C ASP A 169 -10.13 12.21 -15.56
N SER A 170 -9.81 11.01 -15.99
CA SER A 170 -8.52 10.35 -15.76
C SER A 170 -7.82 9.97 -17.08
N THR A 171 -8.14 10.64 -18.16
CA THR A 171 -7.67 10.32 -19.53
C THR A 171 -6.13 10.27 -19.60
N GLU A 172 -5.45 11.07 -18.81
CA GLU A 172 -3.98 11.17 -18.78
C GLU A 172 -3.29 10.21 -17.80
N SER A 173 -4.04 9.62 -16.86
CA SER A 173 -3.41 8.90 -15.74
C SER A 173 -3.05 7.45 -16.03
N GLY A 174 -3.68 6.80 -17.00
CA GLY A 174 -3.53 5.35 -17.26
C GLY A 174 -4.05 4.43 -16.15
N PHE A 175 -4.52 4.97 -15.01
CA PHE A 175 -4.93 4.24 -13.81
C PHE A 175 -6.45 4.27 -13.55
N THR A 176 -7.27 4.52 -14.58
CA THR A 176 -8.72 4.73 -14.44
C THR A 176 -9.40 3.67 -13.58
N GLY A 177 -9.09 2.39 -13.79
CA GLY A 177 -9.69 1.29 -13.02
C GLY A 177 -9.32 1.30 -11.54
N MET A 178 -8.11 1.74 -11.19
CA MET A 178 -7.63 1.83 -9.80
C MET A 178 -8.15 3.08 -9.10
N LEU A 179 -8.38 4.15 -9.86
CA LEU A 179 -8.94 5.40 -9.33
C LEU A 179 -10.45 5.31 -9.08
N CYS A 180 -11.14 4.36 -9.71
CA CYS A 180 -12.58 4.13 -9.54
C CYS A 180 -12.92 3.13 -8.42
N GLY A 181 -11.97 2.33 -7.96
CA GLY A 181 -12.13 1.33 -6.89
C GLY A 181 -11.95 1.92 -5.55
#